data_42a30300117ce1d6425066b2f04f546b
#
_entry.id   42a30300117ce1d6425066b2f04f546b
#
_cell.length_a   1.000
_cell.length_b   1.000
_cell.length_c   1.000
_cell.angle_alpha   90.00
_cell.angle_beta   90.00
_cell.angle_gamma   90.00
#
_symmetry.space_group_name_H-M   'P 1'
#
loop_
_entity.id
_entity.type
_entity.pdbx_description
1 polymer ?
#
loop_
_entity_poly.entity_id
_entity_poly.type
_entity_poly.pdbx_seq_one_letter_code
_entity_poly.pdbx_strand_id
1 'polypeptide(L)'
;ARPLTAMNLVAFPKSGLALDVLHEILRGGADKLAEAGVALVGGHSIIDPEPKYGLAVTGLVDPARVVTNAGARPGDALVLTKPIGVGIISTALKQGLAGARTVAQAVESMAQLNRRAAELMVECEAHACTDITGYGLLGHALEMASASGVVLRITHRRVPHFSAALELRALGIAPGGLASNRHAFNGKIRFGD
;
A
#
# COMPACT_ATOMS: atom_id res chain seq x y z
N ALA A 1 7.88 -14.34 2.32
CA ALA A 1 7.23 -15.29 1.40
C ALA A 1 7.77 -15.11 -0.01
N ARG A 2 7.86 -16.20 -0.78
CA ARG A 2 8.17 -16.19 -2.21
C ARG A 2 6.87 -16.43 -2.99
N PRO A 3 6.40 -15.49 -3.81
CA PRO A 3 5.22 -15.70 -4.63
C PRO A 3 5.52 -16.73 -5.73
N LEU A 4 4.52 -17.54 -6.10
CA LEU A 4 4.63 -18.60 -7.11
C LEU A 4 3.65 -18.41 -8.24
N THR A 5 2.37 -18.25 -7.91
CA THR A 5 1.28 -18.14 -8.89
C THR A 5 0.36 -16.99 -8.54
N ALA A 6 -0.33 -16.46 -9.54
CA ALA A 6 -1.35 -15.45 -9.35
C ALA A 6 -2.56 -15.73 -10.26
N MET A 7 -3.71 -15.24 -9.83
CA MET A 7 -4.94 -15.19 -10.62
C MET A 7 -5.45 -13.75 -10.71
N ASN A 8 -5.93 -13.35 -11.90
CA ASN A 8 -6.58 -12.06 -12.09
C ASN A 8 -7.98 -12.05 -11.45
N LEU A 9 -8.31 -10.98 -10.77
CA LEU A 9 -9.66 -10.65 -10.33
C LEU A 9 -10.08 -9.35 -11.03
N VAL A 10 -11.09 -9.43 -11.87
CA VAL A 10 -11.51 -8.34 -12.75
C VAL A 10 -12.98 -8.04 -12.57
N ALA A 11 -13.32 -6.80 -12.30
CA ALA A 11 -14.66 -6.27 -12.48
C ALA A 11 -14.62 -5.20 -13.58
N PHE A 12 -15.49 -5.33 -14.59
CA PHE A 12 -15.46 -4.40 -15.72
C PHE A 12 -16.89 -4.15 -16.28
N PRO A 13 -17.22 -2.91 -16.69
CA PRO A 13 -18.56 -2.59 -17.18
C PRO A 13 -18.80 -3.16 -18.58
N LYS A 14 -20.06 -3.54 -18.86
CA LYS A 14 -20.48 -3.97 -20.20
C LYS A 14 -20.45 -2.85 -21.25
N SER A 15 -20.55 -1.60 -20.82
CA SER A 15 -20.63 -0.41 -21.67
C SER A 15 -20.00 0.79 -20.96
N GLY A 16 -19.67 1.82 -21.72
CA GLY A 16 -19.11 3.08 -21.21
C GLY A 16 -17.58 3.12 -21.17
N LEU A 17 -16.88 1.96 -21.21
CA LEU A 17 -15.44 1.88 -21.36
C LEU A 17 -15.07 0.94 -22.50
N ALA A 18 -14.05 1.29 -23.27
CA ALA A 18 -13.52 0.45 -24.33
C ALA A 18 -12.79 -0.77 -23.75
N LEU A 19 -12.85 -1.92 -24.44
CA LEU A 19 -12.12 -3.13 -24.04
C LEU A 19 -10.60 -2.94 -24.05
N ASP A 20 -10.08 -1.99 -24.82
CA ASP A 20 -8.66 -1.62 -24.81
C ASP A 20 -8.19 -1.17 -23.42
N VAL A 21 -9.05 -0.50 -22.64
CA VAL A 21 -8.74 -0.13 -21.26
C VAL A 21 -8.54 -1.38 -20.40
N LEU A 22 -9.40 -2.39 -20.57
CA LEU A 22 -9.25 -3.67 -19.88
C LEU A 22 -7.96 -4.38 -20.30
N HIS A 23 -7.64 -4.37 -21.60
CA HIS A 23 -6.41 -4.95 -22.13
C HIS A 23 -5.18 -4.32 -21.47
N GLU A 24 -5.12 -3.00 -21.39
CA GLU A 24 -4.00 -2.29 -20.75
C GLU A 24 -3.88 -2.59 -19.23
N ILE A 25 -5.01 -2.70 -18.52
CA ILE A 25 -5.03 -3.11 -17.11
C ILE A 25 -4.44 -4.51 -16.94
N LEU A 26 -4.90 -5.47 -17.74
CA LEU A 26 -4.42 -6.86 -17.69
C LEU A 26 -2.94 -6.97 -18.08
N ARG A 27 -2.50 -6.21 -19.09
CA ARG A 27 -1.11 -6.12 -19.49
C ARG A 27 -0.24 -5.60 -18.35
N GLY A 28 -0.63 -4.50 -17.70
CA GLY A 28 0.10 -3.96 -16.55
C GLY A 28 0.25 -4.98 -15.41
N GLY A 29 -0.79 -5.76 -15.13
CA GLY A 29 -0.72 -6.86 -14.17
C GLY A 29 0.24 -7.97 -14.59
N ALA A 30 0.16 -8.40 -15.86
CA ALA A 30 1.03 -9.43 -16.43
C ALA A 30 2.51 -9.01 -16.41
N ASP A 31 2.81 -7.75 -16.75
CA ASP A 31 4.17 -7.19 -16.71
C ASP A 31 4.75 -7.24 -15.30
N LYS A 32 3.95 -6.89 -14.27
CA LYS A 32 4.39 -6.96 -12.87
C LYS A 32 4.58 -8.39 -12.38
N LEU A 33 3.74 -9.32 -12.81
CA LEU A 33 3.92 -10.74 -12.51
C LEU A 33 5.20 -11.30 -13.15
N ALA A 34 5.47 -10.94 -14.39
CA ALA A 34 6.70 -11.32 -15.10
C ALA A 34 7.95 -10.76 -14.38
N GLU A 35 7.94 -9.47 -13.97
CA GLU A 35 9.00 -8.85 -13.17
C GLU A 35 9.22 -9.59 -11.83
N ALA A 36 8.13 -10.04 -11.20
CA ALA A 36 8.18 -10.78 -9.96
C ALA A 36 8.59 -12.26 -10.13
N GLY A 37 8.62 -12.78 -11.36
CA GLY A 37 8.84 -14.20 -11.64
C GLY A 37 7.66 -15.08 -11.20
N VAL A 38 6.43 -14.58 -11.32
CA VAL A 38 5.19 -15.23 -10.86
C VAL A 38 4.37 -15.68 -12.07
N ALA A 39 3.94 -16.93 -12.07
CA ALA A 39 3.09 -17.47 -13.14
C ALA A 39 1.64 -17.00 -13.00
N LEU A 40 1.08 -16.42 -14.07
CA LEU A 40 -0.35 -16.16 -14.16
C LEU A 40 -1.06 -17.46 -14.57
N VAL A 41 -1.88 -18.03 -13.70
CA VAL A 41 -2.50 -19.34 -13.88
C VAL A 41 -4.00 -19.28 -14.16
N GLY A 42 -4.58 -18.10 -14.25
CA GLY A 42 -5.99 -17.92 -14.56
C GLY A 42 -6.58 -16.68 -13.91
N GLY A 43 -7.88 -16.70 -13.68
CA GLY A 43 -8.58 -15.58 -13.03
C GLY A 43 -10.09 -15.70 -13.13
N HIS A 44 -10.76 -14.66 -12.64
CA HIS A 44 -12.21 -14.54 -12.73
C HIS A 44 -12.61 -13.12 -13.11
N SER A 45 -13.65 -12.99 -13.92
CA SER A 45 -14.22 -11.70 -14.28
C SER A 45 -15.69 -11.62 -13.94
N ILE A 46 -16.12 -10.47 -13.44
CA ILE A 46 -17.51 -10.14 -13.17
C ILE A 46 -17.89 -8.83 -13.86
N ILE A 47 -19.19 -8.62 -14.04
CA ILE A 47 -19.71 -7.36 -14.56
C ILE A 47 -19.97 -6.42 -13.37
N ASP A 48 -19.39 -5.22 -13.43
CA ASP A 48 -19.58 -4.17 -12.43
C ASP A 48 -19.50 -2.80 -13.14
N PRO A 49 -20.34 -1.84 -12.83
CA PRO A 49 -20.29 -0.51 -13.44
C PRO A 49 -18.97 0.23 -13.18
N GLU A 50 -18.26 -0.11 -12.11
CA GLU A 50 -16.95 0.45 -11.79
C GLU A 50 -15.84 -0.56 -12.06
N PRO A 51 -14.81 -0.21 -12.86
CA PRO A 51 -13.66 -1.08 -13.06
C PRO A 51 -12.94 -1.36 -11.75
N LYS A 52 -12.68 -2.63 -11.47
CA LYS A 52 -11.85 -3.08 -10.35
C LYS A 52 -10.89 -4.14 -10.84
N TYR A 53 -9.65 -4.06 -10.40
CA TYR A 53 -8.62 -5.02 -10.75
C TYR A 53 -7.79 -5.38 -9.52
N GLY A 54 -7.45 -6.66 -9.43
CA GLY A 54 -6.56 -7.16 -8.39
C GLY A 54 -5.98 -8.51 -8.76
N LEU A 55 -5.09 -8.98 -7.91
CA LEU A 55 -4.43 -10.28 -8.05
C LEU A 55 -4.63 -11.08 -6.76
N ALA A 56 -5.06 -12.34 -6.90
CA ALA A 56 -4.94 -13.33 -5.83
C ALA A 56 -3.60 -14.05 -6.00
N VAL A 57 -2.67 -13.82 -5.09
CA VAL A 57 -1.31 -14.35 -5.16
C VAL A 57 -1.11 -15.47 -4.15
N THR A 58 -0.62 -16.61 -4.63
CA THR A 58 -0.22 -17.75 -3.78
C THR A 58 1.30 -17.86 -3.75
N GLY A 59 1.86 -18.08 -2.57
CA GLY A 59 3.30 -18.21 -2.38
C GLY A 59 3.66 -19.14 -1.24
N LEU A 60 4.94 -19.33 -1.03
CA LEU A 60 5.49 -20.14 0.05
C LEU A 60 6.32 -19.27 1.00
N VAL A 61 6.25 -19.63 2.27
CA VAL A 61 7.08 -19.05 3.32
C VAL A 61 7.56 -20.17 4.23
N ASP A 62 8.81 -20.09 4.69
CA ASP A 62 9.31 -20.91 5.77
C ASP A 62 8.61 -20.52 7.09
N PRO A 63 7.86 -21.40 7.74
CA PRO A 63 7.16 -21.07 8.98
C PRO A 63 8.08 -20.52 10.08
N ALA A 64 9.34 -20.93 10.13
CA ALA A 64 10.31 -20.43 11.09
C ALA A 64 10.81 -18.99 10.77
N ARG A 65 10.53 -18.48 9.59
CA ARG A 65 10.97 -17.15 9.11
C ARG A 65 9.80 -16.21 8.80
N VAL A 66 8.63 -16.50 9.31
CA VAL A 66 7.47 -15.62 9.17
C VAL A 66 7.66 -14.39 10.05
N VAL A 67 7.66 -13.21 9.45
CA VAL A 67 7.61 -11.94 10.17
C VAL A 67 6.17 -11.44 10.15
N THR A 68 5.57 -11.34 11.33
CA THR A 68 4.18 -10.89 11.50
C THR A 68 4.12 -9.41 11.86
N ASN A 69 2.95 -8.84 12.03
CA ASN A 69 2.77 -7.49 12.57
C ASN A 69 2.93 -7.43 14.11
N ALA A 70 3.15 -8.58 14.77
CA ALA A 70 3.45 -8.69 16.19
C ALA A 70 4.93 -9.04 16.40
N GLY A 71 5.50 -8.64 17.54
CA GLY A 71 6.87 -8.99 17.90
C GLY A 71 7.85 -7.80 17.94
N ALA A 72 7.39 -6.59 17.65
CA ALA A 72 8.20 -5.38 17.84
C ALA A 72 8.64 -5.23 19.30
N ARG A 73 9.86 -4.75 19.52
CA ARG A 73 10.50 -4.67 20.86
C ARG A 73 10.92 -3.24 21.18
N PRO A 74 10.98 -2.89 22.48
CA PRO A 74 11.59 -1.63 22.89
C PRO A 74 13.03 -1.53 22.38
N GLY A 75 13.35 -0.40 21.74
CA GLY A 75 14.66 -0.17 21.12
C GLY A 75 14.70 -0.43 19.60
N ASP A 76 13.69 -1.04 19.04
CA ASP A 76 13.61 -1.23 17.59
C ASP A 76 13.50 0.11 16.84
N ALA A 77 14.15 0.18 15.68
CA ALA A 77 13.98 1.28 14.75
C ALA A 77 12.83 1.02 13.78
N LEU A 78 11.99 2.03 13.57
CA LEU A 78 10.93 1.97 12.55
C LEU A 78 11.50 2.39 11.20
N VAL A 79 11.37 1.51 10.20
CA VAL A 79 11.83 1.75 8.84
C VAL A 79 10.62 1.79 7.90
N LEU A 80 10.47 2.88 7.17
CA LEU A 80 9.47 3.05 6.12
C LEU A 80 10.15 2.93 4.75
N THR A 81 9.79 1.93 3.96
CA THR A 81 10.51 1.57 2.72
C THR A 81 10.04 2.33 1.48
N LYS A 82 8.90 3.03 1.57
CA LYS A 82 8.37 3.91 0.50
C LYS A 82 7.76 5.17 1.12
N PRO A 83 7.78 6.31 0.41
CA PRO A 83 7.12 7.52 0.90
C PRO A 83 5.61 7.34 0.97
N ILE A 84 4.97 7.99 1.95
CA ILE A 84 3.52 8.04 2.08
C ILE A 84 2.96 9.28 1.36
N GLY A 85 1.62 9.29 1.13
CA GLY A 85 0.91 10.41 0.51
C GLY A 85 0.16 10.05 -0.77
N VAL A 86 0.29 8.81 -1.27
CA VAL A 86 -0.41 8.33 -2.49
C VAL A 86 -1.92 8.55 -2.40
N GLY A 87 -2.55 8.32 -1.24
CA GLY A 87 -3.99 8.52 -1.07
C GLY A 87 -4.44 9.97 -1.30
N ILE A 88 -3.64 10.95 -0.89
CA ILE A 88 -3.91 12.37 -1.15
C ILE A 88 -3.75 12.67 -2.65
N ILE A 89 -2.65 12.18 -3.26
CA ILE A 89 -2.39 12.38 -4.70
C ILE A 89 -3.49 11.74 -5.54
N SER A 90 -3.93 10.53 -5.22
CA SER A 90 -5.01 9.84 -5.93
C SER A 90 -6.35 10.58 -5.81
N THR A 91 -6.63 11.17 -4.64
CA THR A 91 -7.81 12.00 -4.44
C THR A 91 -7.74 13.27 -5.27
N ALA A 92 -6.57 13.94 -5.28
CA ALA A 92 -6.34 15.11 -6.12
C ALA A 92 -6.45 14.79 -7.62
N LEU A 93 -5.96 13.62 -8.05
CA LEU A 93 -6.10 13.15 -9.43
C LEU A 93 -7.57 13.03 -9.83
N LYS A 94 -8.40 12.40 -8.99
CA LYS A 94 -9.86 12.29 -9.24
C LYS A 94 -10.56 13.64 -9.34
N GLN A 95 -10.01 14.68 -8.70
CA GLN A 95 -10.52 16.05 -8.74
C GLN A 95 -9.90 16.91 -9.84
N GLY A 96 -8.99 16.35 -10.66
CA GLY A 96 -8.28 17.10 -11.71
C GLY A 96 -7.22 18.09 -11.19
N LEU A 97 -6.79 17.95 -9.93
CA LEU A 97 -5.89 18.89 -9.24
C LEU A 97 -4.45 18.38 -9.12
N ALA A 98 -4.17 17.13 -9.49
CA ALA A 98 -2.82 16.58 -9.45
C ALA A 98 -2.09 16.80 -10.78
N GLY A 99 -0.92 17.43 -10.74
CA GLY A 99 -0.06 17.59 -11.93
C GLY A 99 0.50 16.25 -12.43
N ALA A 100 0.74 16.15 -13.74
CA ALA A 100 1.19 14.91 -14.40
C ALA A 100 2.47 14.32 -13.77
N ARG A 101 3.45 15.16 -13.41
CA ARG A 101 4.68 14.72 -12.74
C ARG A 101 4.42 14.06 -11.38
N THR A 102 3.55 14.67 -10.58
CA THR A 102 3.16 14.14 -9.26
C THR A 102 2.47 12.79 -9.40
N VAL A 103 1.57 12.66 -10.37
CA VAL A 103 0.87 11.41 -10.69
C VAL A 103 1.88 10.33 -11.10
N ALA A 104 2.81 10.65 -12.02
CA ALA A 104 3.83 9.73 -12.48
C ALA A 104 4.70 9.19 -11.32
N GLN A 105 5.15 10.06 -10.41
CA GLN A 105 5.93 9.66 -9.23
C GLN A 105 5.13 8.73 -8.30
N ALA A 106 3.85 9.01 -8.08
CA ALA A 106 2.99 8.16 -7.26
C ALA A 106 2.78 6.79 -7.91
N VAL A 107 2.53 6.75 -9.23
CA VAL A 107 2.37 5.51 -10.01
C VAL A 107 3.65 4.67 -9.97
N GLU A 108 4.83 5.28 -10.19
CA GLU A 108 6.11 4.60 -10.10
C GLU A 108 6.32 3.95 -8.73
N SER A 109 6.07 4.68 -7.65
CA SER A 109 6.17 4.14 -6.28
C SER A 109 5.19 3.00 -6.03
N MET A 110 3.94 3.10 -6.52
CA MET A 110 2.96 2.02 -6.39
C MET A 110 3.36 0.79 -7.21
N ALA A 111 3.89 0.99 -8.41
CA ALA A 111 4.28 -0.08 -9.31
C ALA A 111 5.60 -0.77 -8.89
N GLN A 112 6.42 -0.14 -8.07
CA GLN A 112 7.65 -0.74 -7.57
C GLN A 112 7.36 -1.94 -6.67
N LEU A 113 7.94 -3.11 -6.99
CA LEU A 113 7.81 -4.32 -6.18
C LEU A 113 8.50 -4.15 -4.81
N ASN A 114 7.89 -4.72 -3.76
CA ASN A 114 8.44 -4.72 -2.41
C ASN A 114 9.45 -5.86 -2.16
N ARG A 115 9.90 -6.55 -3.23
CA ARG A 115 10.79 -7.72 -3.15
C ARG A 115 12.04 -7.43 -2.33
N ARG A 116 12.82 -6.40 -2.70
CA ARG A 116 14.08 -6.11 -2.03
C ARG A 116 13.89 -5.70 -0.58
N ALA A 117 12.85 -4.94 -0.27
CA ALA A 117 12.49 -4.61 1.10
C ALA A 117 12.16 -5.86 1.92
N ALA A 118 11.40 -6.81 1.35
CA ALA A 118 11.06 -8.06 2.02
C ALA A 118 12.27 -8.99 2.22
N GLU A 119 13.21 -9.03 1.28
CA GLU A 119 14.46 -9.77 1.41
C GLU A 119 15.32 -9.19 2.55
N LEU A 120 15.54 -7.88 2.55
CA LEU A 120 16.29 -7.18 3.59
C LEU A 120 15.65 -7.31 4.97
N MET A 121 14.32 -7.25 5.06
CA MET A 121 13.58 -7.48 6.30
C MET A 121 13.95 -8.82 6.95
N VAL A 122 14.06 -9.87 6.13
CA VAL A 122 14.42 -11.21 6.61
C VAL A 122 15.93 -11.32 6.89
N GLU A 123 16.78 -10.72 6.05
CA GLU A 123 18.24 -10.69 6.23
C GLU A 123 18.65 -9.94 7.52
N CYS A 124 17.93 -8.85 7.84
CA CYS A 124 18.17 -8.04 9.03
C CYS A 124 17.39 -8.53 10.27
N GLU A 125 16.76 -9.69 10.18
CA GLU A 125 15.99 -10.29 11.29
C GLU A 125 14.98 -9.31 11.93
N ALA A 126 14.22 -8.59 11.10
CA ALA A 126 13.22 -7.65 11.59
C ALA A 126 12.20 -8.37 12.49
N HIS A 127 11.88 -7.76 13.64
CA HIS A 127 11.01 -8.37 14.65
C HIS A 127 9.53 -8.30 14.27
N ALA A 128 9.12 -7.28 13.53
CA ALA A 128 7.74 -7.10 13.08
C ALA A 128 7.68 -6.39 11.72
N CYS A 129 6.62 -6.64 10.97
CA CYS A 129 6.37 -5.97 9.69
C CYS A 129 4.88 -5.85 9.44
N THR A 130 4.46 -4.75 8.84
CA THR A 130 3.13 -4.55 8.28
C THR A 130 3.23 -3.74 6.99
N ASP A 131 2.25 -3.86 6.12
CA ASP A 131 2.08 -2.94 5.00
C ASP A 131 1.25 -1.71 5.42
N ILE A 132 1.31 -0.64 4.64
CA ILE A 132 0.53 0.57 4.89
C ILE A 132 -0.46 0.77 3.74
N THR A 133 -1.74 0.68 4.06
CA THR A 133 -2.84 0.81 3.11
C THR A 133 -3.88 1.85 3.58
N GLY A 134 -5.16 1.54 3.53
CA GLY A 134 -6.26 2.48 3.78
C GLY A 134 -6.31 3.10 5.18
N TYR A 135 -5.78 2.43 6.19
CA TYR A 135 -5.72 2.99 7.56
C TYR A 135 -4.57 3.99 7.75
N GLY A 136 -3.69 4.11 6.77
CA GLY A 136 -2.55 5.00 6.81
C GLY A 136 -1.48 4.58 7.82
N LEU A 137 -0.40 5.37 7.87
CA LEU A 137 0.75 5.08 8.75
C LEU A 137 0.35 4.87 10.21
N LEU A 138 -0.48 5.75 10.75
CA LEU A 138 -0.82 5.71 12.18
C LEU A 138 -1.73 4.52 12.53
N GLY A 139 -2.64 4.13 11.63
CA GLY A 139 -3.50 2.97 11.84
C GLY A 139 -2.71 1.67 11.87
N HIS A 140 -1.87 1.43 10.87
CA HIS A 140 -1.06 0.22 10.80
C HIS A 140 0.04 0.19 11.87
N ALA A 141 0.62 1.35 12.23
CA ALA A 141 1.52 1.45 13.38
C ALA A 141 0.81 1.11 14.70
N LEU A 142 -0.45 1.53 14.87
CA LEU A 142 -1.24 1.19 16.05
C LEU A 142 -1.54 -0.31 16.12
N GLU A 143 -1.85 -0.96 15.00
CA GLU A 143 -2.03 -2.41 14.94
C GLU A 143 -0.75 -3.13 15.38
N MET A 144 0.40 -2.74 14.84
CA MET A 144 1.70 -3.30 15.21
C MET A 144 2.02 -3.07 16.69
N ALA A 145 1.81 -1.86 17.20
CA ALA A 145 2.03 -1.52 18.61
C ALA A 145 1.16 -2.36 19.54
N SER A 146 -0.13 -2.48 19.22
CA SER A 146 -1.09 -3.25 20.01
C SER A 146 -0.78 -4.75 20.00
N ALA A 147 -0.46 -5.31 18.84
CA ALA A 147 -0.12 -6.73 18.69
C ALA A 147 1.21 -7.09 19.37
N SER A 148 2.11 -6.12 19.52
CA SER A 148 3.42 -6.30 20.14
C SER A 148 3.47 -5.91 21.63
N GLY A 149 2.42 -5.27 22.17
CA GLY A 149 2.40 -4.74 23.55
C GLY A 149 3.40 -3.62 23.80
N VAL A 150 3.69 -2.79 22.78
CA VAL A 150 4.67 -1.70 22.86
C VAL A 150 4.08 -0.37 22.46
N VAL A 151 4.80 0.72 22.73
CA VAL A 151 4.49 2.06 22.25
C VAL A 151 5.45 2.40 21.10
N LEU A 152 4.90 2.81 19.97
CA LEU A 152 5.68 3.31 18.83
C LEU A 152 5.76 4.84 18.88
N ARG A 153 6.98 5.38 18.80
CA ARG A 153 7.24 6.83 18.72
C ARG A 153 7.58 7.19 17.28
N ILE A 154 6.77 8.04 16.68
CA ILE A 154 6.94 8.49 15.29
C ILE A 154 7.23 9.99 15.30
N THR A 155 8.40 10.40 14.80
CA THR A 155 8.76 11.80 14.60
C THR A 155 8.29 12.23 13.21
N HIS A 156 7.23 13.02 13.11
CA HIS A 156 6.56 13.34 11.84
C HIS A 156 7.51 13.95 10.79
N ARG A 157 8.45 14.80 11.19
CA ARG A 157 9.46 15.43 10.30
C ARG A 157 10.43 14.42 9.68
N ARG A 158 10.52 13.21 10.22
CA ARG A 158 11.37 12.12 9.72
C ARG A 158 10.61 11.11 8.86
N VAL A 159 9.30 11.27 8.72
CA VAL A 159 8.48 10.36 7.89
C VAL A 159 8.65 10.70 6.42
N PRO A 160 9.18 9.80 5.59
CA PRO A 160 9.26 9.99 4.15
C PRO A 160 7.87 10.18 3.54
N HIS A 161 7.69 11.22 2.74
CA HIS A 161 6.42 11.54 2.10
C HIS A 161 6.66 12.24 0.77
N PHE A 162 5.67 12.20 -0.12
CA PHE A 162 5.67 13.02 -1.32
C PHE A 162 5.46 14.49 -0.94
N SER A 163 6.36 15.40 -1.35
CA SER A 163 6.22 16.85 -1.08
C SER A 163 4.89 17.39 -1.59
N ALA A 164 4.49 17.00 -2.80
CA ALA A 164 3.21 17.38 -3.38
C ALA A 164 2.00 16.95 -2.53
N ALA A 165 2.10 15.88 -1.74
CA ALA A 165 1.01 15.47 -0.87
C ALA A 165 0.75 16.48 0.26
N LEU A 166 1.80 17.14 0.79
CA LEU A 166 1.63 18.20 1.78
C LEU A 166 1.01 19.46 1.17
N GLU A 167 1.46 19.83 -0.03
CA GLU A 167 0.91 20.99 -0.78
C GLU A 167 -0.58 20.77 -1.07
N LEU A 168 -0.94 19.60 -1.60
CA LEU A 168 -2.32 19.23 -1.88
C LEU A 168 -3.17 19.17 -0.59
N ARG A 169 -2.59 18.70 0.50
CA ARG A 169 -3.26 18.70 1.81
C ARG A 169 -3.53 20.12 2.34
N ALA A 170 -2.60 21.04 2.12
CA ALA A 170 -2.78 22.45 2.47
C ALA A 170 -3.95 23.10 1.68
N LEU A 171 -4.25 22.61 0.47
CA LEU A 171 -5.43 22.98 -0.31
C LEU A 171 -6.73 22.30 0.14
N GLY A 172 -6.71 21.55 1.25
CA GLY A 172 -7.88 20.88 1.80
C GLY A 172 -8.14 19.47 1.27
N ILE A 173 -7.32 18.97 0.33
CA ILE A 173 -7.53 17.64 -0.26
C ILE A 173 -7.20 16.55 0.76
N ALA A 174 -8.13 15.62 0.94
CA ALA A 174 -7.98 14.50 1.86
C ALA A 174 -8.68 13.25 1.30
N PRO A 175 -8.11 12.04 1.51
CA PRO A 175 -8.81 10.80 1.22
C PRO A 175 -10.10 10.67 2.05
N GLY A 176 -11.14 10.05 1.48
CA GLY A 176 -12.43 9.88 2.16
C GLY A 176 -12.33 9.14 3.49
N GLY A 177 -11.40 8.18 3.61
CA GLY A 177 -11.18 7.41 4.85
C GLY A 177 -10.50 8.18 5.99
N LEU A 178 -9.97 9.40 5.76
CA LEU A 178 -9.21 10.12 6.77
C LEU A 178 -10.04 10.42 8.03
N ALA A 179 -11.27 10.90 7.87
CA ALA A 179 -12.16 11.22 8.99
C ALA A 179 -12.54 9.97 9.79
N SER A 180 -12.87 8.88 9.11
CA SER A 180 -13.20 7.59 9.72
C SER A 180 -12.00 7.03 10.51
N ASN A 181 -10.79 7.09 9.92
CA ASN A 181 -9.56 6.65 10.58
C ASN A 181 -9.29 7.49 11.84
N ARG A 182 -9.42 8.81 11.74
CA ARG A 182 -9.24 9.70 12.90
C ARG A 182 -10.21 9.37 14.03
N HIS A 183 -11.46 9.09 13.70
CA HIS A 183 -12.46 8.68 14.69
C HIS A 183 -12.11 7.32 15.32
N ALA A 184 -11.77 6.32 14.52
CA ALA A 184 -11.47 4.97 14.98
C ALA A 184 -10.23 4.88 15.89
N PHE A 185 -9.26 5.78 15.69
CA PHE A 185 -8.01 5.80 16.44
C PHE A 185 -7.96 6.86 17.54
N ASN A 186 -9.08 7.58 17.74
CA ASN A 186 -9.17 8.60 18.79
C ASN A 186 -8.89 8.02 20.19
N GLY A 187 -8.09 8.73 20.97
CA GLY A 187 -7.67 8.29 22.31
C GLY A 187 -6.57 7.22 22.37
N LYS A 188 -6.28 6.56 21.23
CA LYS A 188 -5.21 5.57 21.11
C LYS A 188 -3.88 6.16 20.63
N ILE A 189 -3.92 7.33 20.02
CA ILE A 189 -2.77 8.05 19.50
C ILE A 189 -2.62 9.35 20.28
N ARG A 190 -1.41 9.60 20.78
CA ARG A 190 -1.08 10.87 21.46
C ARG A 190 -0.17 11.68 20.54
N PHE A 191 -0.54 12.94 20.34
CA PHE A 191 0.31 13.91 19.66
C PHE A 191 1.08 14.69 20.74
N GLY A 192 2.40 14.74 20.60
CA GLY A 192 3.29 15.51 21.44
C GLY A 192 3.97 16.60 20.62
N ASP A 193 4.61 17.54 21.30
CA ASP A 193 5.39 18.64 20.72
C ASP A 193 6.66 18.14 20.03
#